data_fff168e0ffc5cf61a0cfa21285af64e9
#
_entry.id   fff168e0ffc5cf61a0cfa21285af64e9
#
_cell.length_a   1.000
_cell.length_b   1.000
_cell.length_c   1.000
_cell.angle_alpha   90.00
_cell.angle_beta   90.00
_cell.angle_gamma   90.00
#
_symmetry.space_group_name_H-M   'P 1'
#
loop_
_entity.id
_entity.type
_entity.pdbx_description
1 polymer ?
#
loop_
_entity_poly.entity_id
_entity_poly.type
_entity_poly.pdbx_seq_one_letter_code
_entity_poly.pdbx_strand_id
1 'polypeptide(L)'
;MEKASTEAMTLNVIAHIHTAFPTKFGIPRQSGLVDSLRGEIIFTPEYRNPDAVRGLEDFSHIWLVWQFSGAVRDTWSPTVRPPRLGGNTRMGVFATRSPFRPNPLGLSSVQLEKIEIRPEVGPVLIVRGADLMDGTPIYDIKPYIPYADCHPDASAGFTAQTRMHHLNVEWDPALWARVPEAEQEGLRGVLAHDPRPSYQHDPARVYGMEFAGLEVHFTVDGETLTVTDITRR
;
A
#
# COMPACT_ATOMS: atom_id res chain seq x y z
N MET A 1 -6.12 -21.60 39.39
CA MET A 1 -5.64 -20.50 38.53
C MET A 1 -6.59 -20.40 37.34
N GLU A 2 -7.52 -19.48 37.43
CA GLU A 2 -8.44 -19.15 36.35
C GLU A 2 -7.62 -18.60 35.18
N LYS A 3 -7.71 -19.24 34.00
CA LYS A 3 -7.12 -18.70 32.80
C LYS A 3 -7.80 -17.35 32.55
N ALA A 4 -7.03 -16.27 32.63
CA ALA A 4 -7.50 -14.97 32.17
C ALA A 4 -8.08 -15.16 30.76
N SER A 5 -9.38 -14.90 30.61
CA SER A 5 -10.07 -14.85 29.34
C SER A 5 -9.34 -13.79 28.51
N THR A 6 -8.61 -14.21 27.50
CA THR A 6 -8.11 -13.30 26.48
C THR A 6 -9.34 -12.74 25.79
N GLU A 7 -9.64 -11.46 26.00
CA GLU A 7 -10.66 -10.75 25.22
C GLU A 7 -10.21 -10.74 23.76
N ALA A 8 -10.67 -11.70 22.98
CA ALA A 8 -10.50 -11.71 21.54
C ALA A 8 -11.71 -11.03 20.89
N MET A 9 -11.46 -10.04 20.04
CA MET A 9 -12.48 -9.44 19.19
C MET A 9 -12.40 -10.05 17.79
N THR A 10 -13.52 -10.50 17.28
CA THR A 10 -13.62 -10.94 15.88
C THR A 10 -13.93 -9.75 14.99
N LEU A 11 -13.14 -9.56 13.93
CA LEU A 11 -13.37 -8.56 12.91
C LEU A 11 -13.98 -9.20 11.66
N ASN A 12 -15.02 -8.61 11.11
CA ASN A 12 -15.62 -9.04 9.86
C ASN A 12 -14.95 -8.34 8.68
N VAL A 13 -14.69 -9.08 7.60
CA VAL A 13 -14.24 -8.49 6.34
C VAL A 13 -15.43 -7.83 5.67
N ILE A 14 -15.42 -6.50 5.59
CA ILE A 14 -16.50 -5.73 4.98
C ILE A 14 -16.31 -5.51 3.49
N ALA A 15 -15.05 -5.49 3.02
CA ALA A 15 -14.71 -5.25 1.63
C ALA A 15 -13.34 -5.84 1.28
N HIS A 16 -13.03 -5.89 -0.01
CA HIS A 16 -11.68 -6.12 -0.51
C HIS A 16 -11.28 -4.96 -1.42
N ILE A 17 -10.01 -4.61 -1.41
CA ILE A 17 -9.47 -3.64 -2.36
C ILE A 17 -8.81 -4.36 -3.53
N HIS A 18 -9.07 -3.89 -4.76
CA HIS A 18 -8.38 -4.30 -5.98
C HIS A 18 -7.41 -3.22 -6.41
N THR A 19 -6.16 -3.61 -6.68
CA THR A 19 -5.07 -2.70 -7.04
C THR A 19 -4.21 -3.29 -8.15
N ALA A 20 -3.27 -2.50 -8.66
CA ALA A 20 -2.30 -2.94 -9.65
C ALA A 20 -1.23 -3.93 -9.12
N PHE A 21 -1.21 -4.23 -7.81
CA PHE A 21 -0.16 -5.02 -7.17
C PHE A 21 -0.63 -6.43 -6.80
N PRO A 22 -0.41 -7.45 -7.63
CA PRO A 22 -0.75 -8.84 -7.27
C PRO A 22 0.20 -9.42 -6.22
N THR A 23 1.37 -8.82 -6.04
CA THR A 23 2.38 -9.21 -5.05
C THR A 23 2.84 -8.00 -4.23
N LYS A 24 3.50 -8.26 -3.10
CA LYS A 24 3.98 -7.18 -2.20
C LYS A 24 5.18 -6.38 -2.76
N PHE A 25 5.88 -6.88 -3.78
CA PHE A 25 7.04 -6.19 -4.33
C PHE A 25 6.60 -5.02 -5.21
N GLY A 26 7.14 -3.84 -4.96
CA GLY A 26 6.76 -2.61 -5.65
C GLY A 26 5.67 -1.78 -4.96
N ILE A 27 4.92 -2.33 -4.00
CA ILE A 27 3.94 -1.54 -3.26
C ILE A 27 4.63 -0.36 -2.56
N PRO A 28 4.11 0.88 -2.71
CA PRO A 28 4.61 2.03 -1.97
C PRO A 28 4.63 1.77 -0.46
N ARG A 29 5.65 2.27 0.22
CA ARG A 29 5.85 1.99 1.66
C ARG A 29 4.82 2.64 2.57
N GLN A 30 4.09 3.63 2.08
CA GLN A 30 2.99 4.33 2.75
C GLN A 30 1.98 4.80 1.72
N SER A 31 0.74 4.95 2.12
CA SER A 31 -0.30 5.59 1.31
C SER A 31 0.05 7.04 0.97
N GLY A 32 -0.42 7.53 -0.17
CA GLY A 32 -0.21 8.91 -0.63
C GLY A 32 1.20 9.22 -1.13
N LEU A 33 2.11 8.24 -1.24
CA LEU A 33 3.43 8.46 -1.85
C LEU A 33 3.38 8.50 -3.38
N VAL A 34 2.44 7.82 -3.96
CA VAL A 34 2.16 7.79 -5.40
C VAL A 34 0.67 8.02 -5.59
N ASP A 35 0.27 9.28 -5.71
CA ASP A 35 -1.14 9.68 -5.75
C ASP A 35 -1.90 9.15 -6.97
N SER A 36 -1.19 8.83 -8.05
CA SER A 36 -1.78 8.32 -9.29
C SER A 36 -2.20 6.83 -9.22
N LEU A 37 -1.77 6.09 -8.20
CA LEU A 37 -2.18 4.70 -8.00
C LEU A 37 -3.65 4.62 -7.63
N ARG A 38 -4.45 3.95 -8.47
CA ARG A 38 -5.86 3.71 -8.22
C ARG A 38 -6.11 2.37 -7.57
N GLY A 39 -7.17 2.33 -6.77
CA GLY A 39 -7.72 1.11 -6.21
C GLY A 39 -9.24 1.15 -6.22
N GLU A 40 -9.86 -0.03 -6.32
CA GLU A 40 -11.30 -0.21 -6.21
C GLU A 40 -11.63 -0.99 -4.94
N ILE A 41 -12.44 -0.41 -4.06
CA ILE A 41 -12.92 -1.08 -2.85
C ILE A 41 -14.31 -1.63 -3.14
N ILE A 42 -14.42 -2.95 -3.13
CA ILE A 42 -15.65 -3.68 -3.41
C ILE A 42 -16.14 -4.34 -2.13
N PHE A 43 -17.33 -3.97 -1.69
CA PHE A 43 -17.93 -4.53 -0.48
C PHE A 43 -18.33 -5.99 -0.67
N THR A 44 -18.22 -6.78 0.40
CA THR A 44 -18.78 -8.13 0.41
C THR A 44 -20.31 -8.08 0.38
N PRO A 45 -21.01 -9.12 -0.09
CA PRO A 45 -22.45 -9.06 -0.32
C PRO A 45 -23.30 -8.56 0.85
N GLU A 46 -22.88 -8.86 2.08
CA GLU A 46 -23.58 -8.45 3.30
C GLU A 46 -23.56 -6.93 3.52
N TYR A 47 -22.50 -6.25 3.05
CA TYR A 47 -22.26 -4.81 3.33
C TYR A 47 -22.49 -3.90 2.10
N ARG A 48 -23.15 -4.39 1.04
CA ARG A 48 -23.41 -3.66 -0.22
C ARG A 48 -24.56 -2.67 -0.16
N ASN A 49 -25.04 -2.32 1.03
CA ASN A 49 -26.14 -1.36 1.16
C ASN A 49 -25.65 0.06 0.82
N PRO A 50 -26.24 0.75 -0.20
CA PRO A 50 -25.82 2.10 -0.57
C PRO A 50 -25.98 3.13 0.56
N ASP A 51 -26.88 2.89 1.50
CA ASP A 51 -27.06 3.79 2.65
C ASP A 51 -25.83 3.83 3.57
N ALA A 52 -25.01 2.78 3.56
CA ALA A 52 -23.80 2.73 4.36
C ALA A 52 -22.69 3.71 3.90
N VAL A 53 -22.76 4.16 2.64
CA VAL A 53 -21.81 5.11 2.07
C VAL A 53 -22.41 6.50 1.87
N ARG A 54 -23.66 6.73 2.29
CA ARG A 54 -24.35 8.04 2.17
C ARG A 54 -23.59 9.11 2.94
N GLY A 55 -23.25 10.22 2.27
CA GLY A 55 -22.50 11.35 2.85
C GLY A 55 -20.97 11.12 2.83
N LEU A 56 -20.49 9.96 2.40
CA LEU A 56 -19.04 9.72 2.28
C LEU A 56 -18.44 10.51 1.11
N GLU A 57 -19.24 10.84 0.10
CA GLU A 57 -18.89 11.66 -1.06
C GLU A 57 -18.44 13.08 -0.72
N ASP A 58 -18.79 13.59 0.47
CA ASP A 58 -18.39 14.91 0.94
C ASP A 58 -16.95 14.92 1.52
N PHE A 59 -16.33 13.75 1.70
CA PHE A 59 -14.99 13.61 2.22
C PHE A 59 -13.97 13.35 1.11
N SER A 60 -12.89 14.10 1.11
CA SER A 60 -11.80 13.92 0.15
C SER A 60 -10.88 12.74 0.45
N HIS A 61 -10.80 12.33 1.72
CA HIS A 61 -9.96 11.22 2.18
C HIS A 61 -10.69 10.34 3.17
N ILE A 62 -10.29 9.07 3.17
CA ILE A 62 -10.81 8.06 4.11
C ILE A 62 -9.68 7.27 4.72
N TRP A 63 -9.87 6.80 5.96
CA TRP A 63 -9.06 5.80 6.60
C TRP A 63 -9.55 4.41 6.22
N LEU A 64 -8.62 3.54 5.88
CA LEU A 64 -8.83 2.10 5.70
C LEU A 64 -8.16 1.36 6.85
N VAL A 65 -8.92 0.53 7.56
CA VAL A 65 -8.41 -0.47 8.51
C VAL A 65 -8.42 -1.82 7.82
N TRP A 66 -7.26 -2.43 7.65
CA TRP A 66 -7.07 -3.61 6.82
C TRP A 66 -6.06 -4.61 7.42
N GLN A 67 -5.94 -5.80 6.84
CA GLN A 67 -5.03 -6.83 7.33
C GLN A 67 -3.82 -7.01 6.40
N PHE A 68 -2.65 -7.14 7.01
CA PHE A 68 -1.47 -7.66 6.34
C PHE A 68 -1.61 -9.17 6.09
N SER A 69 -2.51 -9.57 5.18
CA SER A 69 -2.87 -10.98 4.94
C SER A 69 -1.67 -11.86 4.57
N GLY A 70 -0.68 -11.30 3.84
CA GLY A 70 0.55 -12.00 3.48
C GLY A 70 1.63 -12.06 4.59
N ALA A 71 1.35 -11.58 5.81
CA ALA A 71 2.34 -11.50 6.90
C ALA A 71 1.85 -12.06 8.24
N VAL A 72 0.74 -12.78 8.24
CA VAL A 72 0.20 -13.43 9.45
C VAL A 72 1.17 -14.49 9.95
N ARG A 73 1.45 -14.49 11.25
CA ARG A 73 2.34 -15.45 11.94
C ARG A 73 1.70 -15.94 13.21
N ASP A 74 2.01 -17.18 13.59
CA ASP A 74 1.54 -17.78 14.85
C ASP A 74 2.20 -17.16 16.09
N THR A 75 3.38 -16.55 15.92
CA THR A 75 4.13 -15.90 16.99
C THR A 75 4.58 -14.52 16.57
N TRP A 76 4.65 -13.60 17.52
CA TRP A 76 5.16 -12.25 17.31
C TRP A 76 6.51 -12.04 17.99
N SER A 77 7.23 -11.00 17.58
CA SER A 77 8.47 -10.59 18.21
C SER A 77 8.33 -9.15 18.74
N PRO A 78 8.82 -8.84 19.96
CA PRO A 78 8.78 -7.49 20.50
C PRO A 78 9.63 -6.51 19.70
N THR A 79 10.57 -7.01 18.88
CA THR A 79 11.45 -6.17 18.06
C THR A 79 11.46 -6.60 16.61
N VAL A 80 11.64 -5.63 15.72
CA VAL A 80 11.82 -5.82 14.28
C VAL A 80 13.07 -5.06 13.81
N ARG A 81 13.50 -5.35 12.58
CA ARG A 81 14.64 -4.66 11.94
C ARG A 81 14.12 -3.87 10.75
N PRO A 82 13.84 -2.56 10.91
CA PRO A 82 13.35 -1.75 9.81
C PRO A 82 14.39 -1.68 8.68
N PRO A 83 14.00 -1.96 7.42
CA PRO A 83 14.92 -1.88 6.27
C PRO A 83 15.58 -0.50 6.13
N ARG A 84 14.84 0.58 6.45
CA ARG A 84 15.34 1.96 6.40
C ARG A 84 16.49 2.27 7.36
N LEU A 85 16.70 1.44 8.38
CA LEU A 85 17.82 1.52 9.30
C LEU A 85 18.94 0.51 8.94
N GLY A 86 19.06 0.14 7.67
CA GLY A 86 20.07 -0.80 7.17
C GLY A 86 19.84 -2.26 7.56
N GLY A 87 18.67 -2.59 8.16
CA GLY A 87 18.31 -3.96 8.53
C GLY A 87 19.06 -4.55 9.72
N ASN A 88 20.02 -3.83 10.31
CA ASN A 88 20.82 -4.28 11.48
C ASN A 88 20.30 -3.72 12.81
N THR A 89 19.73 -2.52 12.80
CA THR A 89 19.20 -1.88 14.00
C THR A 89 17.85 -2.48 14.40
N ARG A 90 17.73 -2.90 15.66
CA ARG A 90 16.46 -3.40 16.22
C ARG A 90 15.65 -2.24 16.77
N MET A 91 14.36 -2.24 16.46
CA MET A 91 13.37 -1.30 16.99
C MET A 91 12.22 -2.06 17.63
N GLY A 92 11.59 -1.49 18.66
CA GLY A 92 10.35 -2.01 19.20
C GLY A 92 9.29 -2.08 18.09
N VAL A 93 8.53 -3.18 18.02
CA VAL A 93 7.53 -3.37 16.95
C VAL A 93 6.49 -2.24 16.93
N PHE A 94 6.12 -1.71 18.09
CA PHE A 94 5.15 -0.62 18.22
C PHE A 94 5.73 0.78 17.85
N ALA A 95 7.05 0.89 17.76
CA ALA A 95 7.71 2.09 17.21
C ALA A 95 7.83 2.03 15.68
N THR A 96 7.22 1.05 15.03
CA THR A 96 7.26 0.83 13.59
C THR A 96 5.88 0.55 13.01
N ARG A 97 5.76 0.60 11.68
CA ARG A 97 4.57 0.12 10.93
C ARG A 97 4.81 -1.27 10.33
N SER A 98 5.64 -2.09 10.96
CA SER A 98 5.90 -3.46 10.52
C SER A 98 4.64 -4.31 10.55
N PRO A 99 4.42 -5.18 9.54
CA PRO A 99 3.31 -6.13 9.53
C PRO A 99 3.44 -7.23 10.60
N PHE A 100 4.68 -7.48 11.09
CA PHE A 100 4.97 -8.54 12.06
C PHE A 100 4.68 -8.10 13.49
N ARG A 101 3.40 -7.87 13.77
CA ARG A 101 2.87 -7.37 15.03
C ARG A 101 1.78 -8.29 15.58
N PRO A 102 1.43 -8.20 16.89
CA PRO A 102 0.44 -9.10 17.50
C PRO A 102 -0.89 -9.14 16.75
N ASN A 103 -1.38 -7.98 16.33
CA ASN A 103 -2.53 -7.84 15.45
C ASN A 103 -2.01 -7.25 14.13
N PRO A 104 -1.92 -8.04 13.05
CA PRO A 104 -1.34 -7.59 11.78
C PRO A 104 -2.31 -6.68 11.00
N LEU A 105 -2.74 -5.59 11.66
CA LEU A 105 -3.61 -4.56 11.08
C LEU A 105 -2.79 -3.43 10.49
N GLY A 106 -3.20 -2.99 9.31
CA GLY A 106 -2.73 -1.80 8.62
C GLY A 106 -3.73 -0.66 8.78
N LEU A 107 -3.24 0.56 8.66
CA LEU A 107 -4.02 1.80 8.65
C LEU A 107 -3.47 2.68 7.54
N SER A 108 -4.29 2.98 6.54
CA SER A 108 -3.92 3.81 5.39
C SER A 108 -4.93 4.92 5.17
N SER A 109 -4.46 6.15 5.04
CA SER A 109 -5.28 7.26 4.55
C SER A 109 -5.16 7.30 3.03
N VAL A 110 -6.28 7.20 2.33
CA VAL A 110 -6.33 7.25 0.86
C VAL A 110 -7.29 8.34 0.41
N GLN A 111 -7.03 8.91 -0.77
CA GLN A 111 -7.96 9.86 -1.37
C GLN A 111 -9.18 9.12 -1.90
N LEU A 112 -10.37 9.56 -1.58
CA LEU A 112 -11.61 9.11 -2.20
C LEU A 112 -11.83 9.91 -3.50
N GLU A 113 -11.68 9.25 -4.66
CA GLU A 113 -11.87 9.89 -5.96
C GLU A 113 -13.36 10.00 -6.28
N LYS A 114 -14.11 8.91 -6.11
CA LYS A 114 -15.56 8.87 -6.34
C LYS A 114 -16.19 7.59 -5.76
N ILE A 115 -17.51 7.61 -5.66
CA ILE A 115 -18.34 6.44 -5.34
C ILE A 115 -19.15 6.09 -6.59
N GLU A 116 -19.06 4.85 -7.05
CA GLU A 116 -19.84 4.32 -8.16
C GLU A 116 -20.87 3.32 -7.64
N ILE A 117 -22.11 3.43 -8.09
CA ILE A 117 -23.11 2.40 -7.84
C ILE A 117 -23.15 1.48 -9.08
N ARG A 118 -22.63 0.27 -8.93
CA ARG A 118 -22.58 -0.71 -10.03
C ARG A 118 -23.71 -1.75 -9.88
N PRO A 119 -24.40 -2.13 -10.98
CA PRO A 119 -25.39 -3.20 -10.95
C PRO A 119 -24.79 -4.47 -10.32
N GLU A 120 -25.56 -5.19 -9.49
CA GLU A 120 -25.19 -6.46 -8.83
C GLU A 120 -24.02 -6.39 -7.83
N VAL A 121 -23.16 -5.37 -7.95
CA VAL A 121 -21.99 -5.16 -7.07
C VAL A 121 -22.31 -4.20 -5.91
N GLY A 122 -23.23 -3.25 -6.15
CA GLY A 122 -23.54 -2.19 -5.19
C GLY A 122 -22.53 -1.03 -5.23
N PRO A 123 -22.31 -0.33 -4.11
CA PRO A 123 -21.35 0.75 -4.05
C PRO A 123 -19.91 0.24 -4.19
N VAL A 124 -19.13 0.94 -5.01
CA VAL A 124 -17.69 0.72 -5.20
C VAL A 124 -16.99 2.05 -4.92
N LEU A 125 -16.02 2.06 -4.02
CA LEU A 125 -15.23 3.25 -3.76
C LEU A 125 -13.99 3.23 -4.64
N ILE A 126 -13.84 4.24 -5.48
CA ILE A 126 -12.62 4.47 -6.26
C ILE A 126 -11.70 5.35 -5.45
N VAL A 127 -10.51 4.83 -5.13
CA VAL A 127 -9.54 5.50 -4.29
C VAL A 127 -8.21 5.72 -5.01
N ARG A 128 -7.43 6.69 -4.53
CA ARG A 128 -6.08 6.98 -5.03
C ARG A 128 -5.05 6.95 -3.90
N GLY A 129 -3.79 6.67 -4.26
CA GLY A 129 -2.70 6.65 -3.32
C GLY A 129 -2.67 5.42 -2.38
N ALA A 130 -3.33 4.32 -2.76
CA ALA A 130 -3.36 3.11 -1.95
C ALA A 130 -2.01 2.38 -1.94
N ASP A 131 -1.61 1.89 -0.76
CA ASP A 131 -0.40 1.12 -0.49
C ASP A 131 -0.73 -0.34 -0.12
N LEU A 132 -1.72 -0.92 -0.79
CA LEU A 132 -2.25 -2.25 -0.49
C LEU A 132 -2.05 -3.20 -1.68
N MET A 133 -1.84 -4.48 -1.35
CA MET A 133 -1.83 -5.56 -2.32
C MET A 133 -3.24 -5.86 -2.82
N ASP A 134 -3.38 -6.30 -4.05
CA ASP A 134 -4.66 -6.76 -4.62
C ASP A 134 -5.30 -7.84 -3.74
N GLY A 135 -6.62 -7.76 -3.58
CA GLY A 135 -7.40 -8.67 -2.75
C GLY A 135 -7.22 -8.47 -1.23
N THR A 136 -6.56 -7.40 -0.77
CA THR A 136 -6.40 -7.13 0.67
C THR A 136 -7.76 -6.94 1.34
N PRO A 137 -8.06 -7.67 2.45
CA PRO A 137 -9.31 -7.52 3.19
C PRO A 137 -9.33 -6.23 4.00
N ILE A 138 -10.46 -5.53 3.94
CA ILE A 138 -10.76 -4.31 4.69
C ILE A 138 -11.77 -4.63 5.78
N TYR A 139 -11.52 -4.15 6.98
CA TYR A 139 -12.36 -4.37 8.16
C TYR A 139 -13.17 -3.15 8.56
N ASP A 140 -12.68 -1.93 8.24
CA ASP A 140 -13.40 -0.69 8.56
C ASP A 140 -12.98 0.43 7.62
N ILE A 141 -13.90 1.35 7.39
CA ILE A 141 -13.70 2.58 6.62
C ILE A 141 -14.22 3.75 7.45
N LYS A 142 -13.40 4.78 7.64
CA LYS A 142 -13.78 5.99 8.36
C LYS A 142 -13.44 7.23 7.54
N PRO A 143 -14.22 8.31 7.62
CA PRO A 143 -13.83 9.58 7.02
C PRO A 143 -12.56 10.13 7.69
N TYR A 144 -11.68 10.74 6.89
CA TYR A 144 -10.56 11.53 7.41
C TYR A 144 -11.05 12.91 7.82
N ILE A 145 -10.77 13.31 9.05
CA ILE A 145 -11.21 14.57 9.64
C ILE A 145 -9.99 15.47 9.89
N PRO A 146 -9.72 16.50 9.05
CA PRO A 146 -8.48 17.26 9.10
C PRO A 146 -8.12 17.85 10.46
N TYR A 147 -9.09 18.39 11.18
CA TYR A 147 -8.83 19.00 12.49
C TYR A 147 -8.53 18.00 13.61
N ALA A 148 -8.89 16.72 13.42
CA ALA A 148 -8.65 15.64 14.38
C ALA A 148 -7.47 14.76 14.00
N ASP A 149 -7.27 14.51 12.69
CA ASP A 149 -6.34 13.52 12.20
C ASP A 149 -4.98 14.12 11.79
N CYS A 150 -4.93 15.44 11.53
CA CYS A 150 -3.70 16.12 11.12
C CYS A 150 -2.97 16.72 12.32
N HIS A 151 -1.70 16.35 12.50
CA HIS A 151 -0.81 16.91 13.51
C HIS A 151 0.46 17.45 12.83
N PRO A 152 0.47 18.70 12.29
CA PRO A 152 1.60 19.24 11.53
C PRO A 152 2.91 19.28 12.32
N ASP A 153 2.84 19.45 13.64
CA ASP A 153 4.01 19.55 14.54
C ASP A 153 4.43 18.19 15.12
N ALA A 154 3.85 17.08 14.64
CA ALA A 154 4.19 15.76 15.15
C ALA A 154 5.66 15.39 14.85
N SER A 155 6.37 14.86 15.84
CA SER A 155 7.71 14.35 15.64
C SER A 155 7.70 13.02 14.89
N ALA A 156 8.56 12.89 13.87
CA ALA A 156 8.58 11.73 12.98
C ALA A 156 9.50 10.58 13.47
N GLY A 157 10.10 10.69 14.67
CA GLY A 157 11.02 9.69 15.20
C GLY A 157 12.17 9.37 14.23
N PHE A 158 12.56 8.09 14.11
CA PHE A 158 13.65 7.68 13.22
C PHE A 158 13.34 7.92 11.73
N THR A 159 12.08 8.10 11.34
CA THR A 159 11.72 8.34 9.94
C THR A 159 12.13 9.72 9.45
N ALA A 160 12.34 10.68 10.35
CA ALA A 160 12.86 12.01 10.00
C ALA A 160 14.27 11.95 9.38
N GLN A 161 15.07 10.96 9.75
CA GLN A 161 16.45 10.78 9.29
C GLN A 161 16.54 9.96 7.98
N THR A 162 15.47 9.28 7.60
CA THR A 162 15.41 8.43 6.41
C THR A 162 14.65 9.14 5.31
N ARG A 163 15.32 10.05 4.59
CA ARG A 163 14.72 10.76 3.46
C ARG A 163 14.21 9.77 2.40
N MET A 164 13.11 10.14 1.77
CA MET A 164 12.64 9.45 0.58
C MET A 164 13.68 9.65 -0.52
N HIS A 165 14.21 8.54 -1.00
CA HIS A 165 15.11 8.54 -2.14
C HIS A 165 14.25 8.44 -3.40
N HIS A 166 14.46 9.35 -4.34
CA HIS A 166 13.82 9.33 -5.64
C HIS A 166 14.86 9.01 -6.70
N LEU A 167 14.56 8.00 -7.53
CA LEU A 167 15.36 7.63 -8.66
C LEU A 167 14.88 8.36 -9.93
N ASN A 168 15.82 8.68 -10.81
CA ASN A 168 15.50 9.05 -12.18
C ASN A 168 15.10 7.79 -12.94
N VAL A 169 13.89 7.77 -13.50
CA VAL A 169 13.38 6.60 -14.22
C VAL A 169 13.56 6.81 -15.72
N GLU A 170 14.31 5.91 -16.34
CA GLU A 170 14.57 5.87 -17.77
C GLU A 170 13.94 4.63 -18.41
N TRP A 171 13.41 4.78 -19.62
CA TRP A 171 12.81 3.70 -20.40
C TRP A 171 12.91 3.99 -21.90
N ASP A 172 12.93 2.91 -22.69
CA ASP A 172 12.70 3.02 -24.13
C ASP A 172 11.21 3.36 -24.38
N PRO A 173 10.89 4.40 -25.19
CA PRO A 173 9.51 4.72 -25.54
C PRO A 173 8.70 3.54 -26.10
N ALA A 174 9.35 2.60 -26.80
CA ALA A 174 8.69 1.42 -27.33
C ALA A 174 8.28 0.42 -26.21
N LEU A 175 9.05 0.31 -25.12
CA LEU A 175 8.67 -0.46 -23.94
C LEU A 175 7.55 0.24 -23.20
N TRP A 176 7.65 1.57 -23.03
CA TRP A 176 6.64 2.35 -22.30
C TRP A 176 5.27 2.31 -22.98
N ALA A 177 5.22 2.27 -24.31
CA ALA A 177 3.99 2.13 -25.06
C ALA A 177 3.22 0.83 -24.80
N ARG A 178 3.85 -0.18 -24.15
CA ARG A 178 3.19 -1.43 -23.75
C ARG A 178 2.38 -1.27 -22.47
N VAL A 179 2.62 -0.22 -21.68
CA VAL A 179 1.88 0.09 -20.44
C VAL A 179 0.59 0.80 -20.79
N PRO A 180 -0.58 0.34 -20.31
CA PRO A 180 -1.83 1.07 -20.50
C PRO A 180 -1.70 2.52 -20.00
N GLU A 181 -2.24 3.48 -20.75
CA GLU A 181 -2.09 4.91 -20.48
C GLU A 181 -2.52 5.27 -19.04
N ALA A 182 -3.61 4.68 -18.56
CA ALA A 182 -4.12 4.89 -17.20
C ALA A 182 -3.14 4.46 -16.09
N GLU A 183 -2.21 3.55 -16.40
CA GLU A 183 -1.27 2.95 -15.45
C GLU A 183 0.14 3.56 -15.51
N GLN A 184 0.43 4.34 -16.55
CA GLN A 184 1.78 4.86 -16.80
C GLN A 184 2.29 5.76 -15.68
N GLU A 185 1.46 6.68 -15.21
CA GLU A 185 1.85 7.60 -14.14
C GLU A 185 2.07 6.86 -12.82
N GLY A 186 1.20 5.89 -12.51
CA GLY A 186 1.33 5.03 -11.34
C GLY A 186 2.62 4.21 -11.37
N LEU A 187 2.91 3.55 -12.49
CA LEU A 187 4.14 2.77 -12.65
C LEU A 187 5.38 3.64 -12.52
N ARG A 188 5.41 4.82 -13.16
CA ARG A 188 6.51 5.78 -13.03
C ARG A 188 6.75 6.17 -11.58
N GLY A 189 5.69 6.52 -10.86
CA GLY A 189 5.76 6.90 -9.45
C GLY A 189 6.34 5.78 -8.60
N VAL A 190 5.88 4.54 -8.79
CA VAL A 190 6.39 3.36 -8.08
C VAL A 190 7.88 3.15 -8.33
N LEU A 191 8.32 3.21 -9.59
CA LEU A 191 9.73 3.02 -9.95
C LEU A 191 10.60 4.16 -9.39
N ALA A 192 10.12 5.41 -9.41
CA ALA A 192 10.83 6.56 -8.87
C ALA A 192 11.04 6.45 -7.34
N HIS A 193 10.15 5.76 -6.62
CA HIS A 193 10.26 5.54 -5.17
C HIS A 193 11.16 4.36 -4.77
N ASP A 194 11.98 3.84 -5.67
CA ASP A 194 12.93 2.75 -5.46
C ASP A 194 12.28 1.50 -4.82
N PRO A 195 11.67 0.64 -5.63
CA PRO A 195 10.99 -0.56 -5.13
C PRO A 195 11.93 -1.62 -4.54
N ARG A 196 13.25 -1.46 -4.72
CA ARG A 196 14.25 -2.44 -4.24
C ARG A 196 14.28 -2.51 -2.70
N PRO A 197 14.69 -3.66 -2.15
CA PRO A 197 15.14 -3.72 -0.77
C PRO A 197 16.33 -2.79 -0.56
N SER A 198 16.28 -1.94 0.49
CA SER A 198 17.26 -0.88 0.74
C SER A 198 18.72 -1.34 0.99
N TYR A 199 18.94 -2.65 1.13
CA TYR A 199 20.27 -3.25 1.31
C TYR A 199 20.87 -3.82 0.00
N GLN A 200 20.17 -3.67 -1.14
CA GLN A 200 20.62 -4.18 -2.43
C GLN A 200 21.14 -3.02 -3.29
N HIS A 201 22.44 -3.11 -3.65
CA HIS A 201 23.15 -2.05 -4.40
C HIS A 201 23.92 -2.59 -5.61
N ASP A 202 23.60 -3.80 -6.09
CA ASP A 202 24.25 -4.40 -7.27
C ASP A 202 23.67 -3.79 -8.56
N PRO A 203 24.46 -2.99 -9.31
CA PRO A 203 23.98 -2.33 -10.54
C PRO A 203 23.73 -3.31 -11.70
N ALA A 204 24.33 -4.50 -11.68
CA ALA A 204 24.13 -5.51 -12.71
C ALA A 204 22.88 -6.36 -12.47
N ARG A 205 22.26 -6.25 -11.30
CA ARG A 205 21.09 -7.04 -10.95
C ARG A 205 19.83 -6.55 -11.66
N VAL A 206 19.17 -7.48 -12.36
CA VAL A 206 17.84 -7.25 -12.92
C VAL A 206 16.78 -7.60 -11.88
N TYR A 207 15.87 -6.68 -11.63
CA TYR A 207 14.72 -6.86 -10.78
C TYR A 207 13.48 -7.06 -11.64
N GLY A 208 12.56 -7.93 -11.21
CA GLY A 208 11.24 -8.12 -11.83
C GLY A 208 10.14 -7.70 -10.87
N MET A 209 9.16 -6.94 -11.36
CA MET A 209 8.02 -6.46 -10.60
C MET A 209 6.74 -6.72 -11.39
N GLU A 210 5.75 -7.28 -10.72
CA GLU A 210 4.40 -7.42 -11.28
C GLU A 210 3.58 -6.16 -11.00
N PHE A 211 2.99 -5.59 -12.05
CA PHE A 211 2.18 -4.38 -11.95
C PHE A 211 1.09 -4.37 -13.04
N ALA A 212 -0.18 -4.25 -12.68
CA ALA A 212 -1.32 -4.16 -13.60
C ALA A 212 -1.33 -5.23 -14.71
N GLY A 213 -1.01 -6.50 -14.37
CA GLY A 213 -0.92 -7.61 -15.32
C GLY A 213 0.31 -7.60 -16.22
N LEU A 214 1.27 -6.74 -15.91
CA LEU A 214 2.56 -6.67 -16.58
C LEU A 214 3.66 -7.21 -15.67
N GLU A 215 4.70 -7.78 -16.30
CA GLU A 215 6.01 -8.06 -15.66
C GLU A 215 6.97 -6.98 -16.14
N VAL A 216 7.46 -6.17 -15.21
CA VAL A 216 8.36 -5.04 -15.46
C VAL A 216 9.75 -5.37 -14.96
N HIS A 217 10.75 -5.45 -15.85
CA HIS A 217 12.14 -5.68 -15.51
C HIS A 217 12.92 -4.37 -15.52
N PHE A 218 13.79 -4.19 -14.54
CA PHE A 218 14.62 -2.98 -14.42
C PHE A 218 15.94 -3.25 -13.71
N THR A 219 16.91 -2.38 -13.96
CA THR A 219 18.18 -2.30 -13.24
C THR A 219 18.28 -0.94 -12.55
N VAL A 220 19.16 -0.81 -11.55
CA VAL A 220 19.40 0.48 -10.90
C VAL A 220 20.91 0.67 -10.71
N ASP A 221 21.43 1.75 -11.28
CA ASP A 221 22.79 2.21 -11.11
C ASP A 221 22.81 3.64 -10.55
N GLY A 222 23.41 3.80 -9.39
CA GLY A 222 23.40 5.07 -8.66
C GLY A 222 21.97 5.55 -8.39
N GLU A 223 21.62 6.70 -8.96
CA GLU A 223 20.31 7.36 -8.85
C GLU A 223 19.41 7.12 -10.06
N THR A 224 19.81 6.25 -11.00
CA THR A 224 19.06 5.97 -12.21
C THR A 224 18.50 4.55 -12.20
N LEU A 225 17.20 4.44 -12.40
CA LEU A 225 16.49 3.20 -12.65
C LEU A 225 16.19 3.11 -14.16
N THR A 226 16.69 2.06 -14.81
CA THR A 226 16.44 1.82 -16.24
C THR A 226 15.51 0.63 -16.40
N VAL A 227 14.36 0.85 -17.04
CA VAL A 227 13.44 -0.24 -17.42
C VAL A 227 14.02 -0.97 -18.62
N THR A 228 14.28 -2.26 -18.44
CA THR A 228 14.97 -3.12 -19.45
C THR A 228 13.99 -3.95 -20.28
N ASP A 229 12.83 -4.32 -19.71
CA ASP A 229 11.78 -5.03 -20.44
C ASP A 229 10.40 -4.87 -19.76
N ILE A 230 9.33 -4.96 -20.57
CA ILE A 230 7.94 -5.00 -20.11
C ILE A 230 7.20 -6.07 -20.92
N THR A 231 6.67 -7.07 -20.26
CA THR A 231 5.91 -8.16 -20.90
C THR A 231 4.52 -8.30 -20.26
N ARG A 232 3.56 -8.83 -21.01
CA ARG A 232 2.26 -9.23 -20.43
C ARG A 232 2.41 -10.59 -19.76
N ARG A 233 1.75 -10.73 -18.63
CA ARG A 233 1.67 -11.99 -17.88
C ARG A 233 0.38 -12.77 -18.20
#